data_7c2af08c4c84fb6c5b0f8c89c56c0a70
#
_entry.id   7c2af08c4c84fb6c5b0f8c89c56c0a70
#
_cell.length_a   1.000
_cell.length_b   1.000
_cell.length_c   1.000
_cell.angle_alpha   90.00
_cell.angle_beta   90.00
_cell.angle_gamma   90.00
#
_symmetry.space_group_name_H-M   'P 1'
#
loop_
_entity.id
_entity.type
_entity.pdbx_description
1 polymer ?
#
loop_
_entity_poly.entity_id
_entity_poly.type
_entity_poly.pdbx_seq_one_letter_code
_entity_poly.pdbx_strand_id
1 'polypeptide(L)'
;MTSQLDYEVTGYFADSQLSANDTRLNNSLAFRTELYTELEGDQSITFKPFFRLDENDDERTHFDVRELMWHKLADEYELKAGIGKVFWGVTESQHLVDIINQTDGVESIDGEEKLGQPMVQLMLERDWGNLDVFVLPYHRERTFIGEDGRLGPGQKYADGVYESADEENHIDLAARFYTYIDEFEYAVSVFHGTSREAALGFDATTNEVVPYYAQITQLGLEMQYLNEGWAWKFEGIFRDGVLENQQPAIGQDLPYLVTPLGAFIADDDQYFASTAGFEYTQVGILDTRIDLGWVVEHLYDSRQDEASASAFEHDILFATRWAANDAASSTLLAGVLVDYEYEDYSLSIEGDTRILNNMIVSLEARVFAPKEENPLWAARDEDFIKLTLSYYL
;
A
#
# COMPACT_ATOMS: atom_id res chain seq x y z
N MET A 1 -14.70 8.36 -21.35
CA MET A 1 -14.00 7.05 -21.42
C MET A 1 -12.54 7.33 -21.64
N THR A 2 -11.67 6.82 -20.79
CA THR A 2 -10.22 6.89 -20.90
C THR A 2 -9.68 5.48 -20.76
N SER A 3 -8.77 5.07 -21.64
CA SER A 3 -8.19 3.73 -21.57
C SER A 3 -6.67 3.83 -21.63
N GLN A 4 -6.00 2.87 -21.00
CA GLN A 4 -4.55 2.82 -20.90
C GLN A 4 -4.08 1.38 -21.08
N LEU A 5 -3.02 1.23 -21.85
CA LEU A 5 -2.31 -0.02 -22.04
C LEU A 5 -0.88 0.16 -21.54
N ASP A 6 -0.46 -0.68 -20.62
CA ASP A 6 0.88 -0.65 -20.01
C ASP A 6 1.66 -1.89 -20.42
N TYR A 7 2.86 -1.69 -20.94
CA TYR A 7 3.85 -2.74 -21.12
C TYR A 7 4.98 -2.54 -20.12
N GLU A 8 5.23 -3.55 -19.31
CA GLU A 8 6.18 -3.50 -18.21
C GLU A 8 7.28 -4.54 -18.43
N VAL A 9 8.52 -4.16 -18.15
CA VAL A 9 9.69 -5.02 -18.15
C VAL A 9 10.44 -4.83 -16.85
N THR A 10 10.61 -5.91 -16.09
CA THR A 10 11.40 -5.91 -14.85
C THR A 10 12.65 -6.75 -15.05
N GLY A 11 13.81 -6.16 -14.79
CA GLY A 11 15.10 -6.83 -14.83
C GLY A 11 15.72 -6.98 -13.44
N TYR A 12 16.11 -8.19 -13.06
CA TYR A 12 16.74 -8.53 -11.78
C TYR A 12 18.25 -8.76 -11.94
N PHE A 13 19.07 -8.32 -10.97
CA PHE A 13 20.51 -8.35 -11.09
C PHE A 13 21.17 -9.63 -10.58
N ALA A 14 20.51 -10.37 -9.68
CA ALA A 14 21.04 -11.59 -9.07
C ALA A 14 20.05 -12.77 -9.18
N ASP A 15 20.46 -13.99 -8.87
CA ASP A 15 19.57 -15.13 -8.70
C ASP A 15 18.83 -14.95 -7.37
N SER A 16 17.55 -15.35 -7.31
CA SER A 16 16.73 -15.19 -6.11
C SER A 16 17.23 -16.05 -4.96
N GLN A 17 17.15 -15.50 -3.75
CA GLN A 17 17.31 -16.25 -2.51
C GLN A 17 15.95 -16.47 -1.81
N LEU A 18 14.95 -15.73 -2.24
CA LEU A 18 13.62 -15.74 -1.66
C LEU A 18 12.75 -16.83 -2.31
N SER A 19 12.88 -16.97 -3.62
CA SER A 19 12.09 -17.87 -4.46
C SER A 19 12.98 -18.85 -5.22
N ALA A 20 12.44 -19.98 -5.64
CA ALA A 20 13.09 -20.91 -6.56
C ALA A 20 13.13 -20.39 -8.02
N ASN A 21 12.48 -19.28 -8.30
CA ASN A 21 12.43 -18.67 -9.62
C ASN A 21 13.63 -17.76 -9.85
N ASP A 22 14.55 -18.20 -10.69
CA ASP A 22 15.77 -17.47 -11.09
C ASP A 22 15.55 -16.56 -12.32
N THR A 23 14.30 -16.24 -12.65
CA THR A 23 13.97 -15.36 -13.77
C THR A 23 14.68 -14.01 -13.61
N ARG A 24 15.48 -13.65 -14.63
CA ARG A 24 16.22 -12.37 -14.69
C ARG A 24 15.45 -11.28 -15.39
N LEU A 25 14.43 -11.63 -16.16
CA LEU A 25 13.60 -10.71 -16.92
C LEU A 25 12.16 -11.16 -16.84
N ASN A 26 11.28 -10.25 -16.40
CA ASN A 26 9.84 -10.46 -16.39
C ASN A 26 9.15 -9.44 -17.27
N ASN A 27 8.18 -9.89 -18.08
CA ASN A 27 7.37 -9.04 -18.94
C ASN A 27 5.91 -9.13 -18.50
N SER A 28 5.22 -8.00 -18.49
CA SER A 28 3.78 -8.00 -18.30
C SER A 28 3.05 -6.96 -19.14
N LEU A 29 1.76 -7.20 -19.38
CA LEU A 29 0.89 -6.32 -20.11
C LEU A 29 -0.36 -6.07 -19.28
N ALA A 30 -0.66 -4.80 -18.96
CA ALA A 30 -1.85 -4.43 -18.24
C ALA A 30 -2.76 -3.53 -19.09
N PHE A 31 -4.06 -3.71 -18.93
CA PHE A 31 -5.09 -2.86 -19.50
C PHE A 31 -6.01 -2.33 -18.42
N ARG A 32 -6.22 -1.03 -18.40
CA ARG A 32 -7.16 -0.35 -17.52
C ARG A 32 -8.02 0.63 -18.31
N THR A 33 -9.27 0.76 -17.92
CA THR A 33 -10.18 1.73 -18.54
C THR A 33 -11.09 2.34 -17.50
N GLU A 34 -11.47 3.59 -17.74
CA GLU A 34 -12.46 4.29 -16.91
C GLU A 34 -13.68 4.63 -17.78
N LEU A 35 -14.81 4.13 -17.36
CA LEU A 35 -16.12 4.43 -17.89
C LEU A 35 -16.89 5.25 -16.87
N TYR A 36 -17.28 6.46 -17.25
CA TYR A 36 -18.04 7.37 -16.41
C TYR A 36 -19.33 7.76 -17.12
N THR A 37 -20.43 7.78 -16.38
CA THR A 37 -21.72 8.26 -16.88
C THR A 37 -22.47 9.04 -15.80
N GLU A 38 -23.03 10.16 -16.22
CA GLU A 38 -23.95 10.94 -15.39
C GLU A 38 -25.37 10.43 -15.57
N LEU A 39 -26.11 10.44 -14.46
CA LEU A 39 -27.52 10.10 -14.37
C LEU A 39 -28.33 11.32 -13.94
N GLU A 40 -29.64 11.26 -14.07
CA GLU A 40 -30.53 12.34 -13.59
C GLU A 40 -30.46 12.48 -12.06
N GLY A 41 -30.58 13.73 -11.56
CA GLY A 41 -30.64 14.03 -10.12
C GLY A 41 -29.30 13.97 -9.40
N ASP A 42 -28.26 14.54 -10.01
CA ASP A 42 -26.91 14.68 -9.46
C ASP A 42 -26.29 13.34 -9.04
N GLN A 43 -26.43 12.37 -9.90
CA GLN A 43 -25.91 11.02 -9.71
C GLN A 43 -24.92 10.67 -10.81
N SER A 44 -24.00 9.78 -10.51
CA SER A 44 -23.07 9.22 -11.50
C SER A 44 -22.73 7.76 -11.20
N ILE A 45 -22.23 7.08 -12.21
CA ILE A 45 -21.65 5.74 -12.10
C ILE A 45 -20.26 5.78 -12.72
N THR A 46 -19.29 5.27 -12.00
CA THR A 46 -17.92 5.03 -12.46
C THR A 46 -17.65 3.54 -12.47
N PHE A 47 -17.02 3.05 -13.55
CA PHE A 47 -16.57 1.67 -13.66
C PHE A 47 -15.13 1.63 -14.16
N LYS A 48 -14.22 1.03 -13.36
CA LYS A 48 -12.78 0.87 -13.66
C LYS A 48 -12.37 -0.59 -13.57
N PRO A 49 -12.56 -1.37 -14.63
CA PRO A 49 -11.99 -2.71 -14.72
C PRO A 49 -10.48 -2.63 -14.98
N PHE A 50 -9.79 -3.60 -14.46
CA PHE A 50 -8.35 -3.83 -14.61
C PHE A 50 -8.08 -5.26 -15.06
N PHE A 51 -7.11 -5.44 -15.93
CA PHE A 51 -6.66 -6.74 -16.39
C PHE A 51 -5.15 -6.73 -16.60
N ARG A 52 -4.46 -7.77 -16.13
CA ARG A 52 -3.03 -8.00 -16.36
C ARG A 52 -2.76 -9.41 -16.85
N LEU A 53 -1.78 -9.52 -17.73
CA LEU A 53 -1.10 -10.74 -18.13
C LEU A 53 0.35 -10.62 -17.72
N ASP A 54 0.84 -11.56 -16.94
CA ASP A 54 2.23 -11.65 -16.53
C ASP A 54 2.88 -12.91 -17.13
N GLU A 55 4.17 -12.83 -17.46
CA GLU A 55 4.88 -13.92 -18.13
C GLU A 55 5.24 -15.06 -17.19
N ASN A 56 5.50 -14.74 -15.92
CA ASN A 56 6.10 -15.67 -14.96
C ASN A 56 5.25 -15.94 -13.73
N ASP A 57 4.32 -15.04 -13.38
CA ASP A 57 3.49 -15.17 -12.18
C ASP A 57 2.01 -15.31 -12.57
N ASP A 58 1.47 -16.53 -12.36
CA ASP A 58 0.07 -16.82 -12.67
C ASP A 58 -0.89 -16.04 -11.76
N GLU A 59 -0.53 -15.76 -10.49
CA GLU A 59 -1.35 -14.94 -9.58
C GLU A 59 -1.36 -13.46 -10.00
N ARG A 60 -0.30 -13.00 -10.66
CA ARG A 60 -0.23 -11.67 -11.25
C ARG A 60 -0.99 -11.59 -12.58
N THR A 61 -1.34 -12.72 -13.18
CA THR A 61 -2.25 -12.79 -14.35
C THR A 61 -3.69 -12.79 -13.87
N HIS A 62 -4.31 -11.62 -13.76
CA HIS A 62 -5.61 -11.48 -13.12
C HIS A 62 -6.51 -10.41 -13.73
N PHE A 63 -7.78 -10.50 -13.36
CA PHE A 63 -8.80 -9.47 -13.61
C PHE A 63 -9.31 -8.93 -12.28
N ASP A 64 -9.48 -7.61 -12.17
CA ASP A 64 -10.08 -6.98 -11.01
C ASP A 64 -11.04 -5.86 -11.40
N VAL A 65 -11.98 -5.56 -10.50
CA VAL A 65 -12.82 -4.37 -10.54
C VAL A 65 -12.28 -3.39 -9.51
N ARG A 66 -11.48 -2.44 -9.98
CA ARG A 66 -10.86 -1.40 -9.12
C ARG A 66 -11.92 -0.44 -8.59
N GLU A 67 -12.92 -0.14 -9.41
CA GLU A 67 -14.03 0.71 -9.03
C GLU A 67 -15.30 0.32 -9.81
N LEU A 68 -16.41 0.18 -9.10
CA LEU A 68 -17.77 0.15 -9.63
C LEU A 68 -18.63 0.91 -8.63
N MET A 69 -18.70 2.22 -8.77
CA MET A 69 -19.23 3.12 -7.76
C MET A 69 -20.42 3.89 -8.31
N TRP A 70 -21.56 3.78 -7.66
CA TRP A 70 -22.64 4.73 -7.75
C TRP A 70 -22.41 5.86 -6.74
N HIS A 71 -22.52 7.09 -7.21
CA HIS A 71 -22.34 8.31 -6.43
C HIS A 71 -23.56 9.20 -6.56
N LYS A 72 -24.03 9.75 -5.46
CA LYS A 72 -25.07 10.76 -5.40
C LYS A 72 -24.58 11.97 -4.60
N LEU A 73 -24.62 13.14 -5.23
CA LEU A 73 -24.40 14.43 -4.60
C LEU A 73 -25.75 15.02 -4.19
N ALA A 74 -25.91 15.42 -2.95
CA ALA A 74 -27.06 16.13 -2.42
C ALA A 74 -26.59 17.40 -1.71
N ASP A 75 -27.51 18.33 -1.42
CA ASP A 75 -27.19 19.64 -0.84
C ASP A 75 -26.45 19.54 0.52
N GLU A 76 -26.69 18.47 1.28
CA GLU A 76 -26.18 18.33 2.64
C GLU A 76 -25.29 17.10 2.85
N TYR A 77 -25.16 16.22 1.85
CA TYR A 77 -24.37 15.01 1.96
C TYR A 77 -23.99 14.45 0.59
N GLU A 78 -22.93 13.66 0.56
CA GLU A 78 -22.62 12.76 -0.54
C GLU A 78 -22.79 11.31 -0.10
N LEU A 79 -23.34 10.49 -0.99
CA LEU A 79 -23.50 9.07 -0.76
C LEU A 79 -22.86 8.29 -1.90
N LYS A 80 -21.97 7.37 -1.54
CA LYS A 80 -21.35 6.44 -2.47
C LYS A 80 -21.68 5.01 -2.07
N ALA A 81 -22.00 4.16 -3.04
CA ALA A 81 -22.27 2.75 -2.81
C ALA A 81 -21.74 1.90 -3.97
N GLY A 82 -20.98 0.86 -3.65
CA GLY A 82 -20.38 0.00 -4.65
C GLY A 82 -18.99 -0.49 -4.25
N ILE A 83 -18.12 -0.66 -5.24
CA ILE A 83 -16.71 -1.01 -5.06
C ILE A 83 -15.86 0.23 -5.34
N GLY A 84 -14.95 0.60 -4.44
CA GLY A 84 -14.11 1.77 -4.60
C GLY A 84 -12.81 1.73 -3.83
N LYS A 85 -11.95 2.70 -4.14
CA LYS A 85 -10.71 2.96 -3.42
C LYS A 85 -10.84 4.26 -2.63
N VAL A 86 -10.33 4.23 -1.41
CA VAL A 86 -10.21 5.39 -0.52
C VAL A 86 -8.77 5.46 -0.07
N PHE A 87 -8.23 6.63 0.02
CA PHE A 87 -6.88 6.85 0.52
C PHE A 87 -6.91 7.78 1.72
N TRP A 88 -6.25 7.36 2.79
CA TRP A 88 -5.98 8.16 3.98
C TRP A 88 -4.48 8.22 4.22
N GLY A 89 -3.98 9.38 4.59
CA GLY A 89 -2.57 9.56 4.91
C GLY A 89 -2.02 10.88 4.39
N VAL A 90 -0.90 11.31 4.97
CA VAL A 90 -0.19 12.56 4.66
C VAL A 90 1.32 12.37 4.51
N THR A 91 1.87 11.26 5.02
CA THR A 91 3.29 10.91 4.97
C THR A 91 3.67 10.30 3.63
N GLU A 92 4.97 10.08 3.38
CA GLU A 92 5.50 9.57 2.11
C GLU A 92 5.93 8.10 2.20
N SER A 93 6.50 7.72 3.33
CA SER A 93 7.13 6.40 3.49
C SER A 93 6.16 5.29 3.82
N GLN A 94 5.11 5.60 4.57
CA GLN A 94 4.12 4.63 5.06
C GLN A 94 2.82 5.35 5.39
N HIS A 95 1.70 4.81 4.95
CA HIS A 95 0.36 5.35 5.21
C HIS A 95 -0.33 4.53 6.31
N LEU A 96 0.06 4.76 7.57
CA LEU A 96 -0.40 3.98 8.74
C LEU A 96 -1.92 4.01 8.93
N VAL A 97 -2.54 5.13 8.61
CA VAL A 97 -3.98 5.35 8.79
C VAL A 97 -4.83 4.76 7.66
N ASP A 98 -4.21 4.35 6.52
CA ASP A 98 -4.91 3.83 5.33
C ASP A 98 -5.37 2.39 5.53
N ILE A 99 -6.58 2.24 6.07
CA ILE A 99 -7.14 0.95 6.53
C ILE A 99 -8.38 0.48 5.77
N ILE A 100 -8.96 1.30 4.89
CA ILE A 100 -10.23 0.94 4.25
C ILE A 100 -10.03 -0.18 3.22
N ASN A 101 -9.06 -0.01 2.33
CA ASN A 101 -8.79 -0.92 1.23
C ASN A 101 -7.72 -1.96 1.57
N GLN A 102 -7.90 -3.15 1.06
CA GLN A 102 -6.89 -4.20 1.12
C GLN A 102 -5.77 -3.93 0.10
N THR A 103 -4.54 -4.30 0.44
CA THR A 103 -3.38 -4.21 -0.44
C THR A 103 -3.44 -5.21 -1.59
N ASP A 104 -3.09 -4.77 -2.79
CA ASP A 104 -2.87 -5.61 -3.96
C ASP A 104 -1.38 -5.96 -4.09
N GLY A 105 -0.95 -6.99 -3.33
CA GLY A 105 0.45 -7.36 -3.21
C GLY A 105 1.07 -7.98 -4.48
N VAL A 106 0.26 -8.37 -5.48
CA VAL A 106 0.78 -8.83 -6.77
C VAL A 106 1.13 -7.67 -7.71
N GLU A 107 0.54 -6.48 -7.49
CA GLU A 107 0.80 -5.29 -8.31
C GLU A 107 2.01 -4.51 -7.83
N SER A 108 2.17 -4.33 -6.52
CA SER A 108 3.30 -3.61 -5.94
C SER A 108 3.70 -4.17 -4.57
N ILE A 109 5.01 -4.19 -4.32
CA ILE A 109 5.58 -4.69 -3.05
C ILE A 109 5.57 -3.64 -1.95
N ASP A 110 5.44 -2.36 -2.29
CA ASP A 110 5.43 -1.23 -1.33
C ASP A 110 4.07 -1.02 -0.64
N GLY A 111 3.04 -1.75 -1.07
CA GLY A 111 1.70 -1.65 -0.48
C GLY A 111 0.84 -0.48 -0.97
N GLU A 112 1.34 0.31 -1.93
CA GLU A 112 0.62 1.46 -2.49
C GLU A 112 -0.57 1.06 -3.37
N GLU A 113 -0.46 -0.06 -4.08
CA GLU A 113 -1.58 -0.55 -4.88
C GLU A 113 -2.63 -1.24 -4.01
N LYS A 114 -3.87 -0.79 -4.15
CA LYS A 114 -5.01 -1.27 -3.37
C LYS A 114 -6.06 -1.93 -4.22
N LEU A 115 -6.72 -2.94 -3.67
CA LEU A 115 -7.91 -3.57 -4.22
C LEU A 115 -9.13 -2.66 -4.02
N GLY A 116 -10.08 -2.70 -4.95
CA GLY A 116 -11.37 -2.03 -4.77
C GLY A 116 -12.17 -2.69 -3.63
N GLN A 117 -12.60 -1.92 -2.64
CA GLN A 117 -13.35 -2.38 -1.47
C GLN A 117 -14.86 -2.20 -1.68
N PRO A 118 -15.69 -3.24 -1.50
CA PRO A 118 -17.14 -3.09 -1.39
C PRO A 118 -17.51 -2.20 -0.20
N MET A 119 -18.25 -1.11 -0.44
CA MET A 119 -18.57 -0.13 0.61
C MET A 119 -19.83 0.65 0.36
N VAL A 120 -20.37 1.19 1.45
CA VAL A 120 -21.27 2.34 1.47
C VAL A 120 -20.59 3.43 2.27
N GLN A 121 -20.39 4.59 1.65
CA GLN A 121 -19.78 5.77 2.26
C GLN A 121 -20.76 6.93 2.29
N LEU A 122 -20.98 7.49 3.47
CA LEU A 122 -21.70 8.74 3.69
C LEU A 122 -20.70 9.83 4.06
N MET A 123 -20.70 10.92 3.29
CA MET A 123 -19.82 12.07 3.51
C MET A 123 -20.69 13.28 3.88
N LEU A 124 -20.35 13.92 5.00
CA LEU A 124 -21.02 15.11 5.52
C LEU A 124 -20.01 16.26 5.53
N GLU A 125 -20.23 17.27 4.69
CA GLU A 125 -19.47 18.51 4.70
C GLU A 125 -20.21 19.57 5.51
N ARG A 126 -19.53 20.19 6.48
CA ARG A 126 -20.10 21.17 7.40
C ARG A 126 -19.08 22.26 7.72
N ASP A 127 -19.56 23.40 8.25
CA ASP A 127 -18.70 24.52 8.66
C ASP A 127 -17.66 24.13 9.74
N TRP A 128 -17.92 23.05 10.49
CA TRP A 128 -17.01 22.54 11.53
C TRP A 128 -16.03 21.48 11.01
N GLY A 129 -16.13 21.06 9.77
CA GLY A 129 -15.28 20.04 9.16
C GLY A 129 -16.08 18.99 8.39
N ASN A 130 -15.38 17.96 7.93
CA ASN A 130 -15.93 16.89 7.13
C ASN A 130 -15.96 15.58 7.96
N LEU A 131 -17.03 14.84 7.83
CA LEU A 131 -17.20 13.54 8.47
C LEU A 131 -17.55 12.49 7.42
N ASP A 132 -16.71 11.48 7.29
CA ASP A 132 -16.93 10.30 6.46
C ASP A 132 -17.30 9.11 7.35
N VAL A 133 -18.32 8.36 6.97
CA VAL A 133 -18.75 7.15 7.65
C VAL A 133 -18.86 6.03 6.63
N PHE A 134 -18.29 4.87 6.96
CA PHE A 134 -18.20 3.71 6.07
C PHE A 134 -18.87 2.49 6.69
N VAL A 135 -19.56 1.73 5.85
CA VAL A 135 -20.01 0.37 6.09
C VAL A 135 -19.38 -0.50 5.01
N LEU A 136 -18.60 -1.48 5.42
CA LEU A 136 -17.83 -2.36 4.54
C LEU A 136 -18.39 -3.79 4.71
N PRO A 137 -19.30 -4.23 3.82
CA PRO A 137 -20.06 -5.47 4.03
C PRO A 137 -19.33 -6.74 3.63
N TYR A 138 -18.11 -6.62 3.14
CA TYR A 138 -17.31 -7.74 2.65
C TYR A 138 -15.83 -7.43 2.76
N HIS A 139 -15.05 -8.33 3.36
CA HIS A 139 -13.60 -8.25 3.39
C HIS A 139 -13.02 -8.88 2.12
N ARG A 140 -12.09 -8.20 1.47
CA ARG A 140 -11.29 -8.78 0.38
C ARG A 140 -9.96 -9.25 0.94
N GLU A 141 -9.57 -10.48 0.61
CA GLU A 141 -8.25 -10.99 0.97
C GLU A 141 -7.15 -10.23 0.23
N ARG A 142 -5.99 -10.12 0.89
CA ARG A 142 -4.78 -9.60 0.27
C ARG A 142 -4.35 -10.55 -0.85
N THR A 143 -3.95 -9.99 -1.98
CA THR A 143 -3.28 -10.77 -3.03
C THR A 143 -1.80 -10.94 -2.69
N PHE A 144 -1.24 -12.08 -3.03
CA PHE A 144 0.16 -12.41 -2.77
C PHE A 144 0.83 -12.86 -4.06
N ILE A 145 2.13 -12.61 -4.17
CA ILE A 145 2.97 -13.09 -5.28
C ILE A 145 2.92 -14.61 -5.31
N GLY A 146 2.69 -15.19 -6.48
CA GLY A 146 2.55 -16.62 -6.67
C GLY A 146 3.84 -17.42 -6.44
N GLU A 147 3.72 -18.75 -6.41
CA GLU A 147 4.87 -19.65 -6.21
C GLU A 147 5.95 -19.53 -7.28
N ASP A 148 5.57 -19.16 -8.50
CA ASP A 148 6.47 -18.93 -9.63
C ASP A 148 6.86 -17.45 -9.78
N GLY A 149 6.29 -16.55 -8.97
CA GLY A 149 6.61 -15.14 -8.94
C GLY A 149 7.93 -14.85 -8.23
N ARG A 150 8.68 -13.88 -8.75
CA ARG A 150 9.85 -13.35 -8.05
C ARG A 150 9.39 -12.34 -7.00
N LEU A 151 10.14 -12.10 -5.94
CA LEU A 151 9.80 -11.29 -4.77
C LEU A 151 8.78 -11.95 -3.82
N GLY A 152 8.34 -13.16 -4.08
CA GLY A 152 7.51 -13.99 -3.20
C GLY A 152 8.33 -15.11 -2.54
N PRO A 153 7.77 -15.78 -1.51
CA PRO A 153 8.47 -16.85 -0.78
C PRO A 153 8.59 -18.17 -1.57
N GLY A 154 8.16 -18.21 -2.83
CA GLY A 154 8.16 -19.40 -3.66
C GLY A 154 7.23 -20.50 -3.16
N GLN A 155 6.15 -20.13 -2.50
CA GLN A 155 5.14 -21.04 -1.93
C GLN A 155 3.75 -20.56 -2.32
N LYS A 156 2.80 -21.51 -2.35
CA LYS A 156 1.38 -21.19 -2.53
C LYS A 156 0.80 -20.60 -1.27
N TYR A 157 -0.15 -19.72 -1.46
CA TYR A 157 -1.01 -19.23 -0.40
C TYR A 157 -2.34 -19.99 -0.42
N ALA A 158 -2.76 -20.45 0.74
CA ALA A 158 -4.09 -21.03 0.95
C ALA A 158 -5.13 -19.91 1.09
N ASP A 159 -6.42 -20.30 1.05
CA ASP A 159 -7.50 -19.38 1.40
C ASP A 159 -7.31 -18.85 2.82
N GLY A 160 -7.70 -17.59 3.05
CA GLY A 160 -7.54 -16.93 4.33
C GLY A 160 -8.38 -17.58 5.44
N VAL A 161 -7.82 -17.56 6.64
CA VAL A 161 -8.51 -17.99 7.87
C VAL A 161 -8.89 -16.75 8.67
N TYR A 162 -10.11 -16.72 9.20
CA TYR A 162 -10.68 -15.57 9.85
C TYR A 162 -10.95 -15.84 11.33
N GLU A 163 -10.71 -14.85 12.18
CA GLU A 163 -11.15 -14.88 13.59
C GLU A 163 -12.68 -14.81 13.70
N SER A 164 -13.31 -13.98 12.86
CA SER A 164 -14.77 -13.87 12.80
C SER A 164 -15.42 -15.12 12.21
N ALA A 165 -16.50 -15.60 12.83
CA ALA A 165 -17.31 -16.70 12.31
C ALA A 165 -18.10 -16.33 11.02
N ASP A 166 -18.21 -15.04 10.71
CA ASP A 166 -18.83 -14.55 9.47
C ASP A 166 -17.81 -14.47 8.33
N GLU A 167 -16.54 -14.81 8.62
CA GLU A 167 -15.42 -14.85 7.66
C GLU A 167 -15.33 -13.54 6.86
N GLU A 168 -15.19 -13.63 5.53
CA GLU A 168 -15.16 -12.48 4.63
C GLU A 168 -16.44 -11.63 4.63
N ASN A 169 -17.56 -12.16 5.14
CA ASN A 169 -18.85 -11.46 5.21
C ASN A 169 -19.03 -10.66 6.51
N HIS A 170 -18.00 -10.58 7.34
CA HIS A 170 -18.01 -9.68 8.49
C HIS A 170 -18.23 -8.23 8.05
N ILE A 171 -19.11 -7.51 8.77
CA ILE A 171 -19.39 -6.10 8.46
C ILE A 171 -18.43 -5.22 9.24
N ASP A 172 -17.49 -4.61 8.53
CA ASP A 172 -16.56 -3.65 9.10
C ASP A 172 -17.15 -2.23 9.08
N LEU A 173 -16.76 -1.42 10.05
CA LEU A 173 -17.19 -0.04 10.20
C LEU A 173 -16.00 0.90 10.32
N ALA A 174 -16.10 2.07 9.69
CA ALA A 174 -15.10 3.11 9.86
C ALA A 174 -15.74 4.50 9.87
N ALA A 175 -15.05 5.44 10.52
CA ALA A 175 -15.38 6.85 10.43
C ALA A 175 -14.10 7.68 10.45
N ARG A 176 -14.07 8.79 9.69
CA ARG A 176 -12.99 9.76 9.67
C ARG A 176 -13.55 11.17 9.73
N PHE A 177 -13.12 11.92 10.71
CA PHE A 177 -13.34 13.35 10.79
C PHE A 177 -12.09 14.09 10.36
N TYR A 178 -12.20 15.06 9.46
CA TYR A 178 -11.09 15.91 9.08
C TYR A 178 -11.49 17.37 8.99
N THR A 179 -10.56 18.26 9.33
CA THR A 179 -10.77 19.71 9.29
C THR A 179 -9.42 20.43 9.19
N TYR A 180 -9.48 21.71 8.92
CA TYR A 180 -8.31 22.60 8.92
C TYR A 180 -8.58 23.82 9.78
N ILE A 181 -7.53 24.31 10.43
CA ILE A 181 -7.52 25.57 11.19
C ILE A 181 -6.26 26.32 10.81
N ASP A 182 -6.43 27.44 10.09
CA ASP A 182 -5.35 28.21 9.50
C ASP A 182 -4.45 27.31 8.62
N GLU A 183 -3.18 27.15 8.96
CA GLU A 183 -2.19 26.34 8.24
C GLU A 183 -2.13 24.87 8.72
N PHE A 184 -2.95 24.51 9.71
CA PHE A 184 -3.03 23.15 10.24
C PHE A 184 -4.17 22.38 9.62
N GLU A 185 -3.87 21.19 9.11
CA GLU A 185 -4.82 20.17 8.72
C GLU A 185 -4.70 18.98 9.68
N TYR A 186 -5.82 18.42 10.10
CA TYR A 186 -5.80 17.22 10.94
C TYR A 186 -7.03 16.35 10.71
N ALA A 187 -6.82 15.05 10.86
CA ALA A 187 -7.89 14.09 10.83
C ALA A 187 -7.76 13.09 11.98
N VAL A 188 -8.90 12.60 12.41
CA VAL A 188 -9.01 11.51 13.39
C VAL A 188 -9.90 10.44 12.79
N SER A 189 -9.47 9.19 12.86
CA SER A 189 -10.21 8.06 12.32
C SER A 189 -10.39 6.95 13.35
N VAL A 190 -11.44 6.16 13.15
CA VAL A 190 -11.68 4.92 13.86
C VAL A 190 -12.10 3.87 12.85
N PHE A 191 -11.57 2.67 13.02
CA PHE A 191 -11.94 1.47 12.27
C PHE A 191 -12.19 0.33 13.24
N HIS A 192 -13.21 -0.48 12.98
CA HIS A 192 -13.47 -1.73 13.68
C HIS A 192 -13.89 -2.79 12.67
N GLY A 193 -13.17 -3.91 12.63
CA GLY A 193 -13.43 -4.99 11.69
C GLY A 193 -12.22 -5.87 11.41
N THR A 194 -12.26 -6.56 10.29
CA THR A 194 -11.22 -7.49 9.85
C THR A 194 -9.95 -6.76 9.45
N SER A 195 -8.80 -7.16 9.99
CA SER A 195 -7.49 -6.56 9.70
C SER A 195 -7.15 -6.60 8.21
N ARG A 196 -6.52 -5.53 7.70
CA ARG A 196 -5.93 -5.52 6.35
C ARG A 196 -4.50 -6.08 6.33
N GLU A 197 -3.90 -6.25 7.49
CA GLU A 197 -2.66 -6.99 7.68
C GLU A 197 -3.01 -8.44 8.03
N ALA A 198 -2.54 -9.39 7.20
CA ALA A 198 -2.68 -10.80 7.48
C ALA A 198 -1.49 -11.29 8.31
N ALA A 199 -1.76 -12.00 9.39
CA ALA A 199 -0.75 -12.84 10.01
C ALA A 199 -0.49 -14.04 9.11
N LEU A 200 0.77 -14.40 8.86
CA LEU A 200 1.12 -15.49 7.96
C LEU A 200 1.51 -16.73 8.75
N GLY A 201 0.73 -17.79 8.60
CA GLY A 201 1.05 -19.13 9.10
C GLY A 201 1.57 -20.03 7.98
N PHE A 202 2.05 -21.23 8.34
CA PHE A 202 2.49 -22.23 7.39
C PHE A 202 1.91 -23.60 7.72
N ASP A 203 1.21 -24.22 6.76
CA ASP A 203 0.74 -25.59 6.88
C ASP A 203 1.75 -26.55 6.25
N ALA A 204 2.48 -27.27 7.12
CA ALA A 204 3.47 -28.27 6.69
C ALA A 204 2.84 -29.49 5.99
N THR A 205 1.53 -29.69 6.09
CA THR A 205 0.84 -30.83 5.45
C THR A 205 0.58 -30.55 3.98
N THR A 206 0.12 -29.34 3.68
CA THR A 206 -0.15 -28.87 2.31
C THR A 206 1.04 -28.17 1.68
N ASN A 207 2.01 -27.72 2.49
CA ASN A 207 3.15 -26.89 2.12
C ASN A 207 2.70 -25.52 1.59
N GLU A 208 1.71 -24.91 2.25
CA GLU A 208 1.13 -23.62 1.88
C GLU A 208 1.28 -22.60 3.00
N VAL A 209 1.41 -21.33 2.61
CA VAL A 209 1.29 -20.20 3.54
C VAL A 209 -0.19 -19.91 3.77
N VAL A 210 -0.58 -19.76 5.03
CA VAL A 210 -1.99 -19.55 5.42
C VAL A 210 -2.14 -18.15 5.99
N PRO A 211 -2.79 -17.21 5.28
CA PRO A 211 -3.12 -15.90 5.83
C PRO A 211 -4.18 -16.01 6.92
N TYR A 212 -3.97 -15.33 8.05
CA TYR A 212 -4.96 -15.22 9.11
C TYR A 212 -5.36 -13.75 9.32
N TYR A 213 -6.67 -13.50 9.39
CA TYR A 213 -7.26 -12.16 9.51
C TYR A 213 -7.94 -12.00 10.87
N ALA A 214 -7.29 -11.25 11.76
CA ALA A 214 -7.80 -10.90 13.08
C ALA A 214 -8.89 -9.83 13.01
N GLN A 215 -9.73 -9.76 14.06
CA GLN A 215 -10.62 -8.62 14.28
C GLN A 215 -9.87 -7.54 15.08
N ILE A 216 -9.88 -6.32 14.56
CA ILE A 216 -9.13 -5.22 15.16
C ILE A 216 -10.01 -3.99 15.43
N THR A 217 -9.55 -3.16 16.35
CA THR A 217 -10.00 -1.78 16.49
C THR A 217 -8.80 -0.86 16.33
N GLN A 218 -8.87 0.07 15.36
CA GLN A 218 -7.80 1.04 15.13
C GLN A 218 -8.31 2.45 15.37
N LEU A 219 -7.52 3.25 16.09
CA LEU A 219 -7.64 4.71 16.14
C LEU A 219 -6.49 5.30 15.34
N GLY A 220 -6.79 6.28 14.49
CA GLY A 220 -5.80 6.98 13.66
C GLY A 220 -5.81 8.48 13.89
N LEU A 221 -4.64 9.09 13.80
CA LEU A 221 -4.43 10.54 13.84
C LEU A 221 -3.52 10.94 12.68
N GLU A 222 -3.95 11.94 11.91
CA GLU A 222 -3.19 12.59 10.85
C GLU A 222 -3.05 14.07 11.18
N MET A 223 -1.87 14.62 10.96
CA MET A 223 -1.61 16.05 11.12
C MET A 223 -0.68 16.53 10.03
N GLN A 224 -1.01 17.71 9.44
CA GLN A 224 -0.13 18.42 8.53
C GLN A 224 -0.12 19.89 8.86
N TYR A 225 1.07 20.49 8.86
CA TYR A 225 1.27 21.93 9.02
C TYR A 225 2.03 22.50 7.81
N LEU A 226 1.41 23.42 7.10
CA LEU A 226 1.93 24.00 5.86
C LEU A 226 2.42 25.42 6.11
N ASN A 227 3.69 25.71 5.85
CA ASN A 227 4.22 27.06 5.98
C ASN A 227 5.44 27.32 5.07
N GLU A 228 5.36 28.31 4.18
CA GLU A 228 6.48 28.84 3.36
C GLU A 228 7.34 27.73 2.68
N GLY A 229 6.70 26.73 2.05
CA GLY A 229 7.38 25.63 1.38
C GLY A 229 7.74 24.45 2.28
N TRP A 230 7.45 24.54 3.58
CA TRP A 230 7.51 23.43 4.52
C TRP A 230 6.16 22.77 4.71
N ALA A 231 6.13 21.45 4.67
CA ALA A 231 5.02 20.62 5.10
C ALA A 231 5.51 19.67 6.21
N TRP A 232 5.10 19.92 7.44
CA TRP A 232 5.35 19.03 8.56
C TRP A 232 4.22 18.02 8.63
N LYS A 233 4.56 16.74 8.74
CA LYS A 233 3.62 15.64 8.59
C LYS A 233 3.73 14.69 9.78
N PHE A 234 2.60 14.15 10.20
CA PHE A 234 2.50 13.15 11.25
C PHE A 234 1.34 12.22 10.96
N GLU A 235 1.60 10.92 11.04
CA GLU A 235 0.60 9.88 11.16
C GLU A 235 0.87 9.05 12.42
N GLY A 236 -0.17 8.63 13.09
CA GLY A 236 -0.06 7.73 14.23
C GLY A 236 -1.29 6.87 14.36
N ILE A 237 -1.10 5.61 14.70
CA ILE A 237 -2.17 4.67 14.98
C ILE A 237 -1.98 4.01 16.34
N PHE A 238 -3.11 3.72 16.97
CA PHE A 238 -3.21 2.79 18.07
C PHE A 238 -4.14 1.67 17.64
N ARG A 239 -3.67 0.42 17.71
CA ARG A 239 -4.43 -0.74 17.28
C ARG A 239 -4.53 -1.77 18.39
N ASP A 240 -5.70 -2.37 18.53
CA ASP A 240 -6.07 -3.40 19.49
C ASP A 240 -6.64 -4.60 18.73
N GLY A 241 -6.42 -5.82 19.22
CA GLY A 241 -6.84 -7.06 18.57
C GLY A 241 -5.81 -7.65 17.60
N VAL A 242 -4.54 -7.30 17.73
CA VAL A 242 -3.46 -7.82 16.87
C VAL A 242 -2.96 -9.16 17.42
N LEU A 243 -2.78 -10.12 16.52
CA LEU A 243 -2.08 -11.36 16.88
C LEU A 243 -0.59 -11.07 17.11
N GLU A 244 -0.04 -11.55 18.22
CA GLU A 244 1.41 -11.69 18.34
C GLU A 244 1.92 -12.59 17.21
N ASN A 245 2.70 -12.00 16.33
CA ASN A 245 3.34 -12.76 15.29
C ASN A 245 4.71 -13.21 15.74
N GLN A 246 4.80 -14.45 16.07
CA GLN A 246 6.07 -15.15 15.98
C GLN A 246 6.32 -15.46 14.50
N GLN A 247 6.70 -14.47 13.70
CA GLN A 247 7.18 -14.75 12.36
C GLN A 247 8.54 -15.42 12.43
N PRO A 248 8.68 -16.55 11.74
CA PRO A 248 10.02 -16.98 11.35
C PRO A 248 10.55 -16.02 10.31
N ALA A 249 11.78 -15.57 10.47
CA ALA A 249 12.49 -14.86 9.44
C ALA A 249 12.44 -15.67 8.14
N ILE A 250 12.07 -15.02 7.04
CA ILE A 250 12.07 -15.64 5.71
C ILE A 250 13.46 -16.22 5.46
N GLY A 251 13.56 -17.53 5.21
CA GLY A 251 14.83 -18.22 4.97
C GLY A 251 15.45 -18.94 6.17
N GLN A 252 14.89 -18.84 7.36
CA GLN A 252 15.18 -19.77 8.46
C GLN A 252 14.18 -20.92 8.43
N ASP A 253 14.58 -22.11 8.96
CA ASP A 253 13.67 -23.25 9.13
C ASP A 253 12.46 -22.76 9.90
N LEU A 254 11.36 -22.50 9.16
CA LEU A 254 10.12 -21.92 9.64
C LEU A 254 9.67 -22.60 10.92
N PRO A 255 9.82 -21.97 12.12
CA PRO A 255 9.18 -22.48 13.30
C PRO A 255 7.70 -22.17 13.16
N TYR A 256 7.00 -23.13 13.04
CA TYR A 256 5.63 -23.41 12.80
C TYR A 256 4.65 -22.60 13.62
N LEU A 257 3.83 -21.81 12.98
CA LEU A 257 2.43 -21.79 13.31
C LEU A 257 1.81 -23.10 12.79
N VAL A 258 2.27 -24.23 13.31
CA VAL A 258 1.60 -25.47 13.04
C VAL A 258 0.56 -25.64 14.06
N THR A 259 -0.59 -25.42 13.59
CA THR A 259 -1.60 -26.30 14.11
C THR A 259 -2.60 -26.58 13.03
N PRO A 260 -3.22 -27.72 13.07
CA PRO A 260 -4.56 -27.78 12.51
C PRO A 260 -5.34 -26.63 13.19
N LEU A 261 -5.58 -25.53 12.47
CA LEU A 261 -6.53 -24.46 12.76
C LEU A 261 -6.96 -24.36 14.25
N GLY A 262 -6.11 -23.93 15.14
CA GLY A 262 -6.45 -23.89 16.56
C GLY A 262 -5.40 -23.33 17.48
N ALA A 263 -4.26 -22.91 16.97
CA ALA A 263 -3.22 -22.30 17.75
C ALA A 263 -2.68 -21.00 17.17
N PHE A 264 -3.49 -20.28 16.43
CA PHE A 264 -3.34 -18.83 16.42
C PHE A 264 -3.78 -18.39 17.80
N ILE A 265 -2.82 -18.25 18.72
CA ILE A 265 -3.07 -17.63 19.99
C ILE A 265 -3.23 -16.15 19.68
N ALA A 266 -4.49 -15.69 19.65
CA ALA A 266 -4.75 -14.28 19.74
C ALA A 266 -4.25 -13.87 21.14
N ASP A 267 -3.13 -13.19 21.21
CA ASP A 267 -2.86 -12.35 22.34
C ASP A 267 -3.55 -11.01 22.06
N ASP A 268 -4.27 -10.48 23.05
CA ASP A 268 -4.98 -9.18 22.97
C ASP A 268 -3.97 -8.02 22.94
N ASP A 269 -2.91 -8.15 22.14
CA ASP A 269 -1.84 -7.17 22.15
C ASP A 269 -2.24 -5.90 21.41
N GLN A 270 -1.91 -4.82 22.06
CA GLN A 270 -2.09 -3.48 21.58
C GLN A 270 -0.75 -2.93 21.12
N TYR A 271 -0.74 -2.20 20.03
CA TYR A 271 0.46 -1.50 19.61
C TYR A 271 0.18 -0.08 19.14
N PHE A 272 1.25 0.69 19.13
CA PHE A 272 1.31 2.04 18.60
C PHE A 272 2.35 2.09 17.48
N ALA A 273 1.99 2.68 16.33
CA ALA A 273 2.94 3.01 15.29
C ALA A 273 2.79 4.47 14.87
N SER A 274 3.89 5.09 14.44
CA SER A 274 3.88 6.48 14.00
C SER A 274 4.91 6.76 12.92
N THR A 275 4.56 7.66 12.01
CA THR A 275 5.45 8.27 11.03
C THR A 275 5.39 9.78 11.20
N ALA A 276 6.55 10.42 11.35
CA ALA A 276 6.67 11.85 11.58
C ALA A 276 7.81 12.45 10.76
N GLY A 277 7.56 13.56 10.10
CA GLY A 277 8.61 14.15 9.28
C GLY A 277 8.25 15.48 8.68
N PHE A 278 8.99 15.84 7.64
CA PHE A 278 8.72 17.05 6.87
C PHE A 278 9.09 16.86 5.40
N GLU A 279 8.43 17.65 4.59
CA GLU A 279 8.82 17.95 3.22
C GLU A 279 9.15 19.46 3.09
N TYR A 280 10.24 19.77 2.42
CA TYR A 280 10.61 21.16 2.10
C TYR A 280 10.84 21.32 0.60
N THR A 281 10.06 22.16 -0.05
CA THR A 281 10.19 22.43 -1.49
C THR A 281 11.02 23.66 -1.76
N GLN A 282 12.14 23.47 -2.43
CA GLN A 282 13.00 24.52 -2.95
C GLN A 282 12.68 24.78 -4.42
N VAL A 283 12.03 25.90 -4.69
CA VAL A 283 11.60 26.27 -6.04
C VAL A 283 12.78 26.84 -6.84
N GLY A 284 12.94 26.40 -8.09
CA GLY A 284 13.88 26.96 -9.04
C GLY A 284 15.34 26.80 -8.63
N ILE A 285 15.78 25.60 -8.24
CA ILE A 285 17.16 25.37 -7.78
C ILE A 285 18.18 25.79 -8.83
N LEU A 286 19.31 26.39 -8.39
CA LEU A 286 20.42 26.81 -9.23
C LEU A 286 20.00 27.74 -10.40
N ASP A 287 18.99 28.59 -10.18
CA ASP A 287 18.40 29.49 -11.20
C ASP A 287 17.84 28.74 -12.42
N THR A 288 17.39 27.52 -12.23
CA THR A 288 16.71 26.70 -13.24
C THR A 288 15.19 26.71 -13.01
N ARG A 289 14.46 25.98 -13.84
CA ARG A 289 13.01 25.72 -13.63
C ARG A 289 12.74 24.50 -12.73
N ILE A 290 13.76 23.81 -12.28
CA ILE A 290 13.64 22.57 -11.51
C ILE A 290 13.30 22.90 -10.07
N ASP A 291 12.27 22.29 -9.54
CA ASP A 291 11.96 22.30 -8.12
C ASP A 291 12.50 21.05 -7.45
N LEU A 292 13.01 21.20 -6.23
CA LEU A 292 13.56 20.13 -5.42
C LEU A 292 12.85 20.07 -4.07
N GLY A 293 12.12 18.98 -3.83
CA GLY A 293 11.57 18.62 -2.54
C GLY A 293 12.59 17.78 -1.75
N TRP A 294 12.72 18.06 -0.47
CA TRP A 294 13.47 17.28 0.50
C TRP A 294 12.47 16.62 1.43
N VAL A 295 12.51 15.31 1.57
CA VAL A 295 11.64 14.53 2.45
C VAL A 295 12.49 13.86 3.51
N VAL A 296 12.12 14.02 4.77
CA VAL A 296 12.72 13.30 5.90
C VAL A 296 11.60 12.83 6.80
N GLU A 297 11.52 11.51 7.03
CA GLU A 297 10.52 10.90 7.89
C GLU A 297 11.16 9.88 8.82
N HIS A 298 10.70 9.84 10.06
CA HIS A 298 11.04 8.84 11.05
C HIS A 298 9.85 7.92 11.24
N LEU A 299 10.09 6.61 11.16
CA LEU A 299 9.11 5.57 11.31
C LEU A 299 9.36 4.83 12.63
N TYR A 300 8.29 4.49 13.32
CA TYR A 300 8.33 3.78 14.58
C TYR A 300 7.16 2.81 14.71
N ASP A 301 7.44 1.57 15.13
CA ASP A 301 6.44 0.57 15.49
C ASP A 301 6.82 -0.05 16.85
N SER A 302 5.91 -0.01 17.82
CA SER A 302 6.18 -0.49 19.16
C SER A 302 6.27 -2.02 19.27
N ARG A 303 5.88 -2.76 18.23
CA ARG A 303 6.02 -4.22 18.17
C ARG A 303 7.46 -4.66 17.93
N GLN A 304 8.28 -3.79 17.37
CA GLN A 304 9.68 -4.10 17.05
C GLN A 304 9.76 -5.40 16.20
N ASP A 305 10.70 -6.28 16.50
CA ASP A 305 10.91 -7.57 15.79
C ASP A 305 9.68 -8.49 15.77
N GLU A 306 8.66 -8.20 16.56
CA GLU A 306 7.41 -8.96 16.62
C GLU A 306 6.37 -8.49 15.58
N ALA A 307 6.66 -7.42 14.82
CA ALA A 307 5.77 -6.92 13.78
C ALA A 307 5.76 -7.82 12.55
N SER A 308 4.64 -8.47 12.29
CA SER A 308 4.52 -9.46 11.20
C SER A 308 4.54 -8.88 9.80
N ALA A 309 4.08 -7.66 9.64
CA ALA A 309 3.84 -7.05 8.34
C ALA A 309 4.59 -5.73 8.16
N SER A 310 5.18 -5.20 9.21
CA SER A 310 5.97 -3.97 9.17
C SER A 310 7.45 -4.32 9.18
N ALA A 311 8.17 -3.83 8.19
CA ALA A 311 9.64 -3.83 8.18
C ALA A 311 10.17 -2.46 8.67
N PHE A 312 9.37 -1.67 9.41
CA PHE A 312 9.64 -0.26 9.70
C PHE A 312 9.47 0.01 11.20
N GLU A 313 10.31 -0.66 12.02
CA GLU A 313 10.28 -0.54 13.47
C GLU A 313 10.99 0.72 13.96
N HIS A 314 12.17 1.00 13.38
CA HIS A 314 13.07 2.09 13.75
C HIS A 314 13.82 2.62 12.54
N ASP A 315 13.11 3.30 11.64
CA ASP A 315 13.64 3.71 10.36
C ASP A 315 13.65 5.22 10.17
N ILE A 316 14.53 5.68 9.29
CA ILE A 316 14.53 7.05 8.79
C ILE A 316 14.57 7.04 7.27
N LEU A 317 13.54 7.63 6.65
CA LEU A 317 13.56 7.93 5.22
C LEU A 317 14.24 9.27 4.97
N PHE A 318 15.19 9.28 4.04
CA PHE A 318 15.70 10.48 3.40
C PHE A 318 15.41 10.41 1.91
N ALA A 319 14.59 11.29 1.39
CA ALA A 319 14.28 11.30 -0.03
C ALA A 319 14.33 12.70 -0.64
N THR A 320 14.46 12.73 -1.97
CA THR A 320 14.39 13.95 -2.77
C THR A 320 13.41 13.76 -3.92
N ARG A 321 12.52 14.72 -4.08
CA ARG A 321 11.56 14.79 -5.17
C ARG A 321 11.96 15.89 -6.15
N TRP A 322 12.15 15.55 -7.40
CA TRP A 322 12.55 16.45 -8.46
C TRP A 322 11.40 16.67 -9.43
N ALA A 323 11.00 17.90 -9.65
CA ALA A 323 10.06 18.28 -10.67
C ALA A 323 10.78 19.14 -11.72
N ALA A 324 10.91 18.63 -12.93
CA ALA A 324 11.64 19.32 -14.00
C ALA A 324 10.89 20.57 -14.53
N ASN A 325 9.59 20.68 -14.26
CA ASN A 325 8.69 21.74 -14.74
C ASN A 325 8.81 21.94 -16.27
N ASP A 326 8.98 20.84 -16.98
CA ASP A 326 9.10 20.82 -18.45
C ASP A 326 7.77 20.44 -19.10
N ALA A 327 7.73 20.53 -20.44
CA ALA A 327 6.53 20.17 -21.19
C ALA A 327 6.20 18.65 -21.13
N ALA A 328 7.16 17.83 -20.75
CA ALA A 328 7.00 16.40 -20.55
C ALA A 328 6.48 16.04 -19.15
N SER A 329 6.38 17.01 -18.23
CA SER A 329 6.02 16.81 -16.82
C SER A 329 6.93 15.77 -16.13
N SER A 330 8.25 15.87 -16.39
CA SER A 330 9.21 14.88 -15.88
C SER A 330 9.38 15.03 -14.37
N THR A 331 9.26 13.89 -13.65
CA THR A 331 9.45 13.80 -12.20
C THR A 331 10.42 12.69 -11.85
N LEU A 332 11.07 12.81 -10.70
CA LEU A 332 11.90 11.79 -10.10
C LEU A 332 11.80 11.88 -8.58
N LEU A 333 11.56 10.75 -7.93
CA LEU A 333 11.68 10.55 -6.49
C LEU A 333 12.85 9.60 -6.27
N ALA A 334 13.77 9.95 -5.38
CA ALA A 334 14.87 9.08 -5.00
C ALA A 334 15.06 9.14 -3.50
N GLY A 335 15.07 7.98 -2.85
CA GLY A 335 15.12 7.86 -1.41
C GLY A 335 16.02 6.75 -0.92
N VAL A 336 16.46 6.89 0.31
CA VAL A 336 17.11 5.86 1.12
C VAL A 336 16.34 5.73 2.42
N LEU A 337 15.89 4.53 2.71
CA LEU A 337 15.37 4.15 4.01
C LEU A 337 16.52 3.49 4.78
N VAL A 338 16.77 3.97 5.97
CA VAL A 338 17.84 3.46 6.86
C VAL A 338 17.19 2.92 8.12
N ASP A 339 17.35 1.64 8.32
CA ASP A 339 17.05 0.99 9.59
C ASP A 339 18.28 1.16 10.51
N TYR A 340 18.11 1.90 11.61
CA TYR A 340 19.22 2.17 12.51
C TYR A 340 19.34 1.15 13.66
N GLU A 341 18.43 0.21 13.77
CA GLU A 341 18.50 -0.93 14.68
C GLU A 341 19.39 -2.03 14.09
N TYR A 342 19.10 -2.46 12.87
CA TYR A 342 19.92 -3.43 12.15
C TYR A 342 21.11 -2.81 11.42
N GLU A 343 21.19 -1.47 11.35
CA GLU A 343 22.21 -0.71 10.62
C GLU A 343 22.26 -1.09 9.13
N ASP A 344 21.15 -1.27 8.49
CA ASP A 344 21.01 -1.58 7.07
C ASP A 344 20.23 -0.49 6.31
N TYR A 345 20.02 -0.70 5.01
CA TYR A 345 19.33 0.28 4.19
C TYR A 345 18.68 -0.33 2.95
N SER A 346 17.67 0.35 2.44
CA SER A 346 17.12 0.14 1.11
C SER A 346 17.11 1.44 0.30
N LEU A 347 17.26 1.33 -1.02
CA LEU A 347 17.18 2.45 -1.95
C LEU A 347 15.97 2.30 -2.86
N SER A 348 15.29 3.41 -3.10
CA SER A 348 14.20 3.50 -4.08
C SER A 348 14.44 4.67 -5.03
N ILE A 349 14.16 4.43 -6.32
CA ILE A 349 14.14 5.46 -7.36
C ILE A 349 12.89 5.24 -8.18
N GLU A 350 12.08 6.27 -8.32
CA GLU A 350 10.88 6.28 -9.13
C GLU A 350 10.85 7.55 -9.97
N GLY A 351 10.41 7.45 -11.20
CA GLY A 351 10.32 8.62 -12.04
C GLY A 351 9.52 8.36 -13.29
N ASP A 352 8.95 9.41 -13.83
CA ASP A 352 8.18 9.36 -15.05
C ASP A 352 8.44 10.56 -15.96
N THR A 353 8.22 10.33 -17.24
CA THR A 353 8.29 11.37 -18.26
C THR A 353 7.40 11.04 -19.44
N ARG A 354 6.75 12.06 -19.97
CA ARG A 354 5.95 11.97 -21.19
C ARG A 354 6.86 12.04 -22.42
N ILE A 355 6.89 10.98 -23.18
CA ILE A 355 7.71 10.93 -24.42
C ILE A 355 6.92 11.32 -25.68
N LEU A 356 5.61 11.13 -25.69
CA LEU A 356 4.68 11.57 -26.72
C LEU A 356 3.40 12.10 -26.05
N ASN A 357 2.49 12.70 -26.81
CA ASN A 357 1.24 13.26 -26.27
C ASN A 357 0.42 12.24 -25.49
N ASN A 358 0.50 10.98 -25.87
CA ASN A 358 -0.27 9.88 -25.30
C ASN A 358 0.62 8.71 -24.83
N MET A 359 1.91 8.95 -24.56
CA MET A 359 2.82 7.93 -24.06
C MET A 359 3.65 8.48 -22.88
N ILE A 360 3.70 7.72 -21.81
CA ILE A 360 4.53 7.97 -20.63
C ILE A 360 5.48 6.79 -20.46
N VAL A 361 6.73 7.08 -20.12
CA VAL A 361 7.69 6.09 -19.63
C VAL A 361 7.91 6.32 -18.15
N SER A 362 7.73 5.25 -17.37
CA SER A 362 8.04 5.24 -15.94
C SER A 362 9.19 4.30 -15.65
N LEU A 363 10.00 4.68 -14.68
CA LEU A 363 11.12 3.92 -14.14
C LEU A 363 10.87 3.67 -12.65
N GLU A 364 11.07 2.45 -12.20
CA GLU A 364 11.22 2.10 -10.80
C GLU A 364 12.49 1.29 -10.62
N ALA A 365 13.26 1.57 -9.57
CA ALA A 365 14.41 0.77 -9.18
C ALA A 365 14.45 0.62 -7.67
N ARG A 366 14.73 -0.60 -7.21
CA ARG A 366 14.86 -0.93 -5.79
C ARG A 366 16.18 -1.66 -5.57
N VAL A 367 16.85 -1.32 -4.47
CA VAL A 367 18.05 -2.01 -4.00
C VAL A 367 17.85 -2.34 -2.53
N PHE A 368 18.08 -3.60 -2.18
CA PHE A 368 17.93 -4.13 -0.83
C PHE A 368 19.30 -4.49 -0.28
N ALA A 369 19.68 -3.90 0.83
CA ALA A 369 20.96 -4.13 1.47
C ALA A 369 20.78 -4.51 2.97
N PRO A 370 19.96 -5.54 3.27
CA PRO A 370 19.74 -5.99 4.64
C PRO A 370 21.00 -6.68 5.17
N LYS A 371 21.22 -6.61 6.49
CA LYS A 371 22.22 -7.42 7.18
C LYS A 371 21.66 -8.81 7.52
N GLU A 372 22.57 -9.74 7.83
CA GLU A 372 22.22 -11.15 8.08
C GLU A 372 21.24 -11.33 9.25
N GLU A 373 21.26 -10.42 10.21
CA GLU A 373 20.38 -10.41 11.37
C GLU A 373 18.96 -9.90 11.07
N ASN A 374 18.77 -9.16 9.97
CA ASN A 374 17.48 -8.59 9.59
C ASN A 374 16.55 -9.67 9.00
N PRO A 375 15.27 -9.72 9.37
CA PRO A 375 14.28 -10.61 8.75
C PRO A 375 14.22 -10.54 7.21
N LEU A 376 14.55 -9.38 6.63
CA LEU A 376 14.58 -9.18 5.19
C LEU A 376 15.84 -9.74 4.49
N TRP A 377 16.75 -10.43 5.21
CA TRP A 377 17.98 -11.00 4.63
C TRP A 377 17.76 -11.86 3.38
N ALA A 378 16.61 -12.53 3.29
CA ALA A 378 16.25 -13.32 2.12
C ALA A 378 16.05 -12.48 0.85
N ALA A 379 15.69 -11.20 0.98
CA ALA A 379 15.46 -10.28 -0.13
C ALA A 379 16.73 -9.57 -0.63
N ARG A 380 17.90 -9.82 -0.07
CA ARG A 380 19.19 -9.14 -0.39
C ARG A 380 19.64 -9.19 -1.85
N ASP A 381 19.17 -10.20 -2.59
CA ASP A 381 19.51 -10.41 -4.00
C ASP A 381 18.33 -10.09 -4.94
N GLU A 382 17.29 -9.40 -4.41
CA GLU A 382 16.07 -9.05 -5.16
C GLU A 382 16.11 -7.63 -5.76
N ASP A 383 17.30 -7.07 -5.93
CA ASP A 383 17.47 -5.78 -6.62
C ASP A 383 16.91 -5.83 -8.03
N PHE A 384 16.15 -4.79 -8.40
CA PHE A 384 15.55 -4.72 -9.72
C PHE A 384 15.49 -3.32 -10.32
N ILE A 385 15.32 -3.30 -11.64
CA ILE A 385 14.86 -2.13 -12.41
C ILE A 385 13.61 -2.54 -13.20
N LYS A 386 12.55 -1.75 -13.07
CA LYS A 386 11.30 -1.89 -13.81
C LYS A 386 11.09 -0.68 -14.71
N LEU A 387 10.80 -0.93 -15.97
CA LEU A 387 10.42 0.07 -16.96
C LEU A 387 8.99 -0.20 -17.42
N THR A 388 8.16 0.83 -17.37
CA THR A 388 6.77 0.77 -17.83
C THR A 388 6.54 1.77 -18.97
N LEU A 389 6.00 1.28 -20.07
CA LEU A 389 5.54 2.10 -21.18
C LEU A 389 4.02 2.14 -21.17
N SER A 390 3.45 3.30 -20.83
CA SER A 390 2.01 3.54 -20.78
C SER A 390 1.54 4.25 -22.05
N TYR A 391 0.55 3.66 -22.73
CA TYR A 391 -0.11 4.22 -23.89
C TYR A 391 -1.57 4.57 -23.59
N TYR A 392 -1.94 5.84 -23.76
CA TYR A 392 -3.29 6.37 -23.54
C TYR A 392 -4.08 6.41 -24.84
N LEU A 393 -5.29 5.82 -24.82
CA LEU A 393 -6.20 5.65 -25.96
C LEU A 393 -7.30 6.73 -25.98
#